data_059fe5aae7546a9d55c5b40f84521e4a
#
_entry.id   059fe5aae7546a9d55c5b40f84521e4a
#
_cell.length_a   1.000
_cell.length_b   1.000
_cell.length_c   1.000
_cell.angle_alpha   90.00
_cell.angle_beta   90.00
_cell.angle_gamma   90.00
#
_symmetry.space_group_name_H-M   'P 1'
#
loop_
_entity.id
_entity.type
_entity.pdbx_description
1 polymer ?
#
loop_
_entity_poly.entity_id
_entity_poly.type
_entity_poly.pdbx_seq_one_letter_code
_entity_poly.pdbx_strand_id
1 'polypeptide(L)'
;MQIVVVGGGAVGLLLASLLQKDHTQMNILVHRETQASELNDKGLQQIDVLQQSHHTYIKASHDFKVFPTDAIWIIAVKYHHLASLQSLFNSLPESTPLLFIQNGVKHFQFAKNLKQKHIAFSSVEFGAEKLSNSSVAHRGIGKMKIAVERGDGQPFKKFFQLSDSKLPIEWIENAEQMLIRKALLNCLINSLTTILNVKNGSLITNEQSLILLEKLYIELMEAFPEQQDQLKFEDVLALCTKTATNTSSMLTDRLNGRLMEVDTIVGGILEIAQNRGHEMSTLKTLYIILMAVQQGGVER
;
A
#
# COMPACT_ATOMS: atom_id res chain seq x y z
N MET A 1 12.38 17.31 10.99
CA MET A 1 11.03 16.65 11.07
C MET A 1 11.21 15.26 11.67
N GLN A 2 10.33 14.84 12.59
CA GLN A 2 10.37 13.49 13.18
C GLN A 2 9.30 12.61 12.53
N ILE A 3 9.69 11.38 12.14
CA ILE A 3 8.83 10.40 11.51
C ILE A 3 9.01 9.06 12.22
N VAL A 4 7.90 8.36 12.47
CA VAL A 4 7.89 6.98 12.96
C VAL A 4 7.16 6.11 11.94
N VAL A 5 7.86 5.18 11.32
CA VAL A 5 7.27 4.17 10.43
C VAL A 5 6.85 2.96 11.25
N VAL A 6 5.58 2.62 11.25
CA VAL A 6 5.02 1.45 11.94
C VAL A 6 4.94 0.28 10.99
N GLY A 7 5.88 -0.66 11.12
CA GLY A 7 5.95 -1.86 10.30
C GLY A 7 7.26 -2.01 9.53
N GLY A 8 8.06 -3.02 9.86
CA GLY A 8 9.32 -3.41 9.20
C GLY A 8 9.11 -4.37 8.02
N GLY A 9 8.02 -4.18 7.24
CA GLY A 9 7.77 -4.85 5.97
C GLY A 9 8.51 -4.18 4.80
N ALA A 10 8.32 -4.69 3.58
CA ALA A 10 9.00 -4.15 2.39
C ALA A 10 8.74 -2.65 2.19
N VAL A 11 7.46 -2.24 2.22
CA VAL A 11 7.07 -0.83 2.03
C VAL A 11 7.58 0.06 3.15
N GLY A 12 7.46 -0.40 4.43
CA GLY A 12 7.91 0.38 5.59
C GLY A 12 9.42 0.60 5.60
N LEU A 13 10.22 -0.45 5.33
CA LEU A 13 11.67 -0.33 5.22
C LEU A 13 12.09 0.60 4.07
N LEU A 14 11.45 0.46 2.88
CA LEU A 14 11.78 1.31 1.74
C LEU A 14 11.43 2.77 2.02
N LEU A 15 10.27 3.06 2.59
CA LEU A 15 9.90 4.43 2.97
C LEU A 15 10.84 5.00 4.02
N ALA A 16 11.22 4.23 5.04
CA ALA A 16 12.18 4.67 6.04
C ALA A 16 13.51 5.09 5.41
N SER A 17 13.99 4.35 4.41
CA SER A 17 15.20 4.72 3.66
C SER A 17 15.01 5.96 2.77
N LEU A 18 13.93 6.01 1.98
CA LEU A 18 13.69 7.09 1.02
C LEU A 18 13.37 8.44 1.68
N LEU A 19 12.70 8.42 2.84
CA LEU A 19 12.33 9.63 3.59
C LEU A 19 13.44 10.12 4.54
N GLN A 20 14.50 9.33 4.77
CA GLN A 20 15.64 9.79 5.55
C GLN A 20 16.42 10.84 4.75
N LYS A 21 16.50 12.04 5.29
CA LYS A 21 17.27 13.18 4.79
C LYS A 21 18.00 13.83 5.98
N ASP A 22 18.94 14.73 5.74
CA ASP A 22 19.76 15.37 6.78
C ASP A 22 18.94 16.06 7.88
N HIS A 23 17.76 16.58 7.51
CA HIS A 23 16.85 17.27 8.42
C HIS A 23 15.68 16.42 8.92
N THR A 24 15.70 15.10 8.69
CA THR A 24 14.71 14.16 9.19
C THR A 24 15.30 13.25 10.26
N GLN A 25 14.53 13.01 11.31
CA GLN A 25 14.83 11.98 12.30
C GLN A 25 13.86 10.81 12.03
N MET A 26 14.41 9.76 11.44
CA MET A 26 13.65 8.57 11.06
C MET A 26 13.71 7.53 12.16
N ASN A 27 12.54 7.02 12.54
CA ASN A 27 12.38 5.94 13.49
C ASN A 27 11.53 4.83 12.87
N ILE A 28 11.72 3.59 13.28
CA ILE A 28 10.90 2.48 12.83
C ILE A 28 10.45 1.60 13.99
N LEU A 29 9.13 1.42 14.11
CA LEU A 29 8.52 0.48 15.02
C LEU A 29 8.34 -0.86 14.30
N VAL A 30 8.96 -1.90 14.81
CA VAL A 30 8.87 -3.26 14.27
C VAL A 30 8.22 -4.19 15.29
N HIS A 31 7.64 -5.30 14.84
CA HIS A 31 6.98 -6.23 15.74
C HIS A 31 7.96 -7.08 16.56
N ARG A 32 9.13 -7.43 16.00
CA ARG A 32 10.09 -8.35 16.63
C ARG A 32 11.31 -7.60 17.13
N GLU A 33 11.72 -7.89 18.36
CA GLU A 33 12.94 -7.37 18.97
C GLU A 33 14.19 -7.71 18.14
N THR A 34 14.25 -8.93 17.60
CA THR A 34 15.36 -9.37 16.74
C THR A 34 15.53 -8.49 15.50
N GLN A 35 14.43 -8.03 14.90
CA GLN A 35 14.49 -7.10 13.77
C GLN A 35 14.92 -5.71 14.22
N ALA A 36 14.48 -5.25 15.39
CA ALA A 36 14.91 -3.96 15.94
C ALA A 36 16.43 -3.94 16.21
N SER A 37 16.94 -4.99 16.87
CA SER A 37 18.39 -5.12 17.15
C SER A 37 19.20 -5.13 15.85
N GLU A 38 18.79 -5.92 14.86
CA GLU A 38 19.52 -6.02 13.58
C GLU A 38 19.55 -4.67 12.84
N LEU A 39 18.43 -3.90 12.84
CA LEU A 39 18.39 -2.57 12.25
C LEU A 39 19.25 -1.55 12.99
N ASN A 40 19.31 -1.62 14.33
CA ASN A 40 20.17 -0.74 15.12
C ASN A 40 21.66 -1.07 14.95
N ASP A 41 22.02 -2.35 14.85
CA ASP A 41 23.41 -2.80 14.76
C ASP A 41 24.01 -2.61 13.36
N LYS A 42 23.22 -2.94 12.31
CA LYS A 42 23.70 -2.94 10.92
C LYS A 42 23.23 -1.72 10.11
N GLY A 43 22.24 -0.97 10.62
CA GLY A 43 21.50 0.01 9.83
C GLY A 43 20.54 -0.65 8.84
N LEU A 44 19.87 0.18 8.06
CA LEU A 44 18.97 -0.21 6.97
C LEU A 44 19.72 -0.14 5.65
N GLN A 45 19.84 -1.27 4.97
CA GLN A 45 20.39 -1.36 3.63
C GLN A 45 19.26 -1.28 2.59
N GLN A 46 19.40 -0.37 1.64
CA GLN A 46 18.54 -0.27 0.45
C GLN A 46 19.34 -0.62 -0.79
N ILE A 47 18.85 -1.55 -1.61
CA ILE A 47 19.29 -1.77 -2.98
C ILE A 47 18.40 -0.97 -3.89
N ASP A 48 18.92 0.02 -4.60
CA ASP A 48 18.14 0.87 -5.48
C ASP A 48 17.84 0.22 -6.85
N VAL A 49 17.09 0.92 -7.71
CA VAL A 49 16.70 0.41 -9.04
C VAL A 49 17.89 0.21 -9.99
N LEU A 50 19.04 0.82 -9.70
CA LEU A 50 20.30 0.66 -10.43
C LEU A 50 21.22 -0.39 -9.79
N GLN A 51 20.70 -1.18 -8.82
CA GLN A 51 21.43 -2.19 -8.04
C GLN A 51 22.56 -1.61 -7.17
N GLN A 52 22.50 -0.31 -6.85
CA GLN A 52 23.44 0.32 -5.92
C GLN A 52 22.96 0.16 -4.48
N SER A 53 23.89 -0.08 -3.57
CA SER A 53 23.59 -0.24 -2.15
C SER A 53 23.75 1.08 -1.42
N HIS A 54 22.72 1.45 -0.67
CA HIS A 54 22.70 2.63 0.20
C HIS A 54 22.48 2.17 1.65
N HIS A 55 23.21 2.76 2.59
CA HIS A 55 23.05 2.51 4.02
C HIS A 55 22.48 3.71 4.73
N THR A 56 21.50 3.45 5.60
CA THR A 56 20.79 4.46 6.38
C THR A 56 20.75 4.03 7.84
N TYR A 57 21.28 4.85 8.74
CA TYR A 57 21.14 4.61 10.18
C TYR A 57 19.79 5.15 10.65
N ILE A 58 18.98 4.27 11.25
CA ILE A 58 17.65 4.59 11.78
C ILE A 58 17.52 4.00 13.18
N LYS A 59 16.76 4.66 14.05
CA LYS A 59 16.43 4.12 15.36
C LYS A 59 15.26 3.13 15.22
N ALA A 60 15.46 1.87 15.60
CA ALA A 60 14.44 0.84 15.57
C ALA A 60 14.08 0.36 16.99
N SER A 61 12.81 0.03 17.24
CA SER A 61 12.34 -0.59 18.47
C SER A 61 11.10 -1.43 18.23
N HIS A 62 10.83 -2.39 19.11
CA HIS A 62 9.57 -3.12 19.20
C HIS A 62 8.61 -2.50 20.26
N ASP A 63 9.12 -1.57 21.08
CA ASP A 63 8.30 -0.80 22.02
C ASP A 63 8.03 0.61 21.44
N PHE A 64 6.76 0.93 21.22
CA PHE A 64 6.36 2.22 20.67
C PHE A 64 6.55 3.38 21.66
N LYS A 65 6.64 3.10 22.96
CA LYS A 65 6.77 4.14 24.02
C LYS A 65 8.09 4.90 23.95
N VAL A 66 9.10 4.36 23.27
CA VAL A 66 10.41 5.01 23.12
C VAL A 66 10.44 6.06 22.01
N PHE A 67 9.34 6.22 21.27
CA PHE A 67 9.26 7.16 20.15
C PHE A 67 8.45 8.41 20.50
N PRO A 68 8.77 9.56 19.87
CA PRO A 68 8.09 10.82 20.14
C PRO A 68 6.63 10.79 19.65
N THR A 69 5.71 11.22 20.48
CA THR A 69 4.28 11.22 20.18
C THR A 69 3.85 12.37 19.28
N ASP A 70 4.69 13.41 19.13
CA ASP A 70 4.50 14.57 18.25
C ASP A 70 5.09 14.34 16.83
N ALA A 71 5.71 13.18 16.59
CA ALA A 71 6.15 12.75 15.26
C ALA A 71 4.96 12.47 14.34
N ILE A 72 5.22 12.43 13.02
CA ILE A 72 4.26 11.88 12.07
C ILE A 72 4.41 10.35 12.08
N TRP A 73 3.32 9.64 12.35
CA TRP A 73 3.29 8.19 12.40
C TRP A 73 2.74 7.62 11.09
N ILE A 74 3.61 6.96 10.31
CA ILE A 74 3.26 6.30 9.05
C ILE A 74 2.89 4.85 9.35
N ILE A 75 1.65 4.47 9.11
CA ILE A 75 1.13 3.13 9.40
C ILE A 75 1.34 2.25 8.17
N ALA A 76 2.43 1.46 8.17
CA ALA A 76 2.93 0.65 7.05
C ALA A 76 2.72 -0.87 7.25
N VAL A 77 1.95 -1.28 8.25
CA VAL A 77 1.55 -2.69 8.42
C VAL A 77 0.44 -3.06 7.44
N LYS A 78 0.30 -4.34 7.09
CA LYS A 78 -0.86 -4.82 6.34
C LYS A 78 -2.15 -4.66 7.16
N TYR A 79 -3.30 -4.53 6.49
CA TYR A 79 -4.59 -4.26 7.12
C TYR A 79 -4.92 -5.20 8.29
N HIS A 80 -4.70 -6.51 8.13
CA HIS A 80 -5.02 -7.50 9.17
C HIS A 80 -4.21 -7.33 10.46
N HIS A 81 -3.15 -6.51 10.45
CA HIS A 81 -2.41 -6.16 11.66
C HIS A 81 -2.90 -4.88 12.34
N LEU A 82 -3.81 -4.10 11.73
CA LEU A 82 -4.27 -2.83 12.32
C LEU A 82 -4.95 -3.02 13.67
N ALA A 83 -5.75 -4.07 13.81
CA ALA A 83 -6.42 -4.38 15.08
C ALA A 83 -5.44 -4.62 16.23
N SER A 84 -4.28 -5.22 15.97
CA SER A 84 -3.24 -5.44 16.99
C SER A 84 -2.53 -4.14 17.43
N LEU A 85 -2.69 -3.05 16.69
CA LEU A 85 -2.15 -1.73 17.03
C LEU A 85 -3.11 -0.85 17.86
N GLN A 86 -4.24 -1.40 18.35
CA GLN A 86 -5.24 -0.62 19.10
C GLN A 86 -4.65 0.03 20.35
N SER A 87 -3.76 -0.67 21.07
CA SER A 87 -3.06 -0.13 22.24
C SER A 87 -2.16 1.05 21.88
N LEU A 88 -1.46 1.00 20.74
CA LEU A 88 -0.68 2.10 20.19
C LEU A 88 -1.59 3.31 19.92
N PHE A 89 -2.66 3.14 19.14
CA PHE A 89 -3.56 4.26 18.81
C PHE A 89 -4.21 4.88 20.05
N ASN A 90 -4.55 4.07 21.04
CA ASN A 90 -5.11 4.53 22.29
C ASN A 90 -4.09 5.32 23.15
N SER A 91 -2.81 4.98 23.07
CA SER A 91 -1.74 5.65 23.83
C SER A 91 -1.28 6.96 23.19
N LEU A 92 -1.37 7.07 21.86
CA LEU A 92 -0.97 8.30 21.16
C LEU A 92 -1.96 9.44 21.46
N PRO A 93 -1.49 10.69 21.67
CA PRO A 93 -2.34 11.87 21.81
C PRO A 93 -3.29 12.06 20.61
N GLU A 94 -4.40 12.75 20.81
CA GLU A 94 -5.33 13.12 19.74
C GLU A 94 -4.68 14.02 18.68
N SER A 95 -3.67 14.80 19.06
CA SER A 95 -2.91 15.68 18.17
C SER A 95 -1.88 14.96 17.30
N THR A 96 -1.57 13.68 17.58
CA THR A 96 -0.57 12.93 16.80
C THR A 96 -1.04 12.71 15.37
N PRO A 97 -0.27 13.14 14.33
CA PRO A 97 -0.64 12.93 12.93
C PRO A 97 -0.40 11.48 12.52
N LEU A 98 -1.43 10.86 11.92
CA LEU A 98 -1.37 9.50 11.39
C LEU A 98 -1.48 9.51 9.86
N LEU A 99 -0.57 8.81 9.19
CA LEU A 99 -0.58 8.61 7.73
C LEU A 99 -0.72 7.11 7.42
N PHE A 100 -1.85 6.70 6.89
CA PHE A 100 -2.13 5.31 6.51
C PHE A 100 -1.71 5.05 5.07
N ILE A 101 -0.99 3.94 4.82
CA ILE A 101 -0.45 3.61 3.48
C ILE A 101 -0.83 2.19 3.01
N GLN A 102 -1.85 1.57 3.61
CA GLN A 102 -2.32 0.24 3.23
C GLN A 102 -2.91 0.21 1.81
N ASN A 103 -2.84 -0.96 1.18
CA ASN A 103 -3.59 -1.24 -0.03
C ASN A 103 -5.07 -1.53 0.28
N GLY A 104 -5.93 -1.30 -0.73
CA GLY A 104 -7.37 -1.47 -0.59
C GLY A 104 -8.04 -0.28 0.08
N VAL A 105 -9.28 -0.47 0.56
CA VAL A 105 -10.14 0.61 1.07
C VAL A 105 -10.60 0.41 2.51
N LYS A 106 -10.50 -0.80 3.08
CA LYS A 106 -11.06 -1.10 4.42
C LYS A 106 -10.39 -0.31 5.56
N HIS A 107 -9.12 0.04 5.43
CA HIS A 107 -8.41 0.84 6.43
C HIS A 107 -8.96 2.28 6.54
N PHE A 108 -9.67 2.76 5.51
CA PHE A 108 -10.33 4.06 5.54
C PHE A 108 -11.40 4.13 6.64
N GLN A 109 -12.29 3.12 6.70
CA GLN A 109 -13.31 3.04 7.75
C GLN A 109 -12.70 2.77 9.13
N PHE A 110 -11.65 1.94 9.20
CA PHE A 110 -10.93 1.72 10.45
C PHE A 110 -10.41 3.04 11.04
N ALA A 111 -9.74 3.86 10.23
CA ALA A 111 -9.16 5.13 10.67
C ALA A 111 -10.21 6.17 11.09
N LYS A 112 -11.40 6.15 10.52
CA LYS A 112 -12.52 7.05 10.93
C LYS A 112 -12.91 6.89 12.39
N ASN A 113 -12.73 5.70 12.97
CA ASN A 113 -13.07 5.40 14.36
C ASN A 113 -11.96 5.75 15.36
N LEU A 114 -10.80 6.23 14.90
CA LEU A 114 -9.70 6.63 15.77
C LEU A 114 -9.92 8.03 16.34
N LYS A 115 -9.37 8.28 17.54
CA LYS A 115 -9.50 9.57 18.24
C LYS A 115 -8.59 10.67 17.69
N GLN A 116 -7.57 10.31 16.87
CA GLN A 116 -6.59 11.28 16.35
C GLN A 116 -7.26 12.31 15.43
N LYS A 117 -6.89 13.59 15.61
CA LYS A 117 -7.48 14.73 14.89
C LYS A 117 -6.87 14.98 13.51
N HIS A 118 -5.69 14.45 13.25
CA HIS A 118 -4.96 14.63 12.00
C HIS A 118 -4.75 13.26 11.33
N ILE A 119 -5.57 12.94 10.34
CA ILE A 119 -5.50 11.67 9.60
C ILE A 119 -5.38 11.95 8.12
N ALA A 120 -4.37 11.34 7.51
CA ALA A 120 -4.17 11.31 6.08
C ALA A 120 -4.01 9.88 5.57
N PHE A 121 -4.28 9.71 4.29
CA PHE A 121 -4.08 8.46 3.57
C PHE A 121 -3.07 8.66 2.45
N SER A 122 -2.38 7.60 2.11
CA SER A 122 -1.46 7.61 0.99
C SER A 122 -1.64 6.40 0.09
N SER A 123 -1.56 6.66 -1.20
CA SER A 123 -1.39 5.66 -2.23
C SER A 123 0.07 5.62 -2.65
N VAL A 124 0.76 4.49 -2.42
CA VAL A 124 2.15 4.29 -2.85
C VAL A 124 2.20 3.38 -4.08
N GLU A 125 2.96 3.81 -5.11
CA GLU A 125 3.00 3.15 -6.43
C GLU A 125 4.39 2.55 -6.73
N PHE A 126 5.33 2.61 -5.80
CA PHE A 126 6.66 2.04 -5.97
C PHE A 126 6.71 0.53 -5.66
N GLY A 127 7.66 -0.16 -6.30
CA GLY A 127 7.94 -1.57 -6.04
C GLY A 127 8.94 -1.73 -4.88
N ALA A 128 8.58 -2.52 -3.87
CA ALA A 128 9.42 -2.81 -2.72
C ALA A 128 9.50 -4.31 -2.45
N GLU A 129 10.68 -4.83 -2.20
CA GLU A 129 10.89 -6.23 -1.81
C GLU A 129 11.79 -6.31 -0.58
N LYS A 130 11.30 -6.95 0.48
CA LYS A 130 12.09 -7.19 1.69
C LYS A 130 13.05 -8.34 1.44
N LEU A 131 14.36 -8.09 1.55
CA LEU A 131 15.42 -9.08 1.37
C LEU A 131 15.81 -9.74 2.69
N SER A 132 15.85 -8.95 3.79
CA SER A 132 16.15 -9.42 5.13
C SER A 132 15.43 -8.59 6.18
N ASN A 133 15.74 -8.75 7.47
CA ASN A 133 15.20 -7.89 8.53
C ASN A 133 15.66 -6.43 8.41
N SER A 134 16.84 -6.20 7.85
CA SER A 134 17.47 -4.88 7.72
C SER A 134 17.82 -4.51 6.27
N SER A 135 17.29 -5.25 5.27
CA SER A 135 17.58 -4.96 3.86
C SER A 135 16.33 -5.01 2.99
N VAL A 136 16.21 -4.04 2.07
CA VAL A 136 15.08 -3.87 1.15
C VAL A 136 15.57 -3.52 -0.25
N ALA A 137 14.93 -4.06 -1.28
CA ALA A 137 15.15 -3.67 -2.67
C ALA A 137 14.05 -2.74 -3.17
N HIS A 138 14.43 -1.65 -3.84
CA HIS A 138 13.56 -0.75 -4.58
C HIS A 138 13.42 -1.27 -6.00
N ARG A 139 12.32 -1.97 -6.29
CA ARG A 139 12.07 -2.69 -7.55
C ARG A 139 11.48 -1.83 -8.66
N GLY A 140 10.99 -0.65 -8.33
CA GLY A 140 10.41 0.27 -9.31
C GLY A 140 10.09 1.62 -8.68
N ILE A 141 10.50 2.68 -9.36
CA ILE A 141 10.18 4.06 -8.98
C ILE A 141 8.70 4.31 -9.24
N GLY A 142 8.03 4.89 -8.27
CA GLY A 142 6.63 5.28 -8.36
C GLY A 142 6.35 6.45 -7.43
N LYS A 143 5.12 6.94 -7.47
CA LYS A 143 4.70 8.11 -6.72
C LYS A 143 4.14 7.74 -5.35
N MET A 144 4.24 8.67 -4.42
CA MET A 144 3.51 8.67 -3.16
C MET A 144 2.47 9.79 -3.22
N LYS A 145 1.20 9.43 -3.31
CA LYS A 145 0.09 10.38 -3.30
C LYS A 145 -0.44 10.50 -1.88
N ILE A 146 -0.62 11.71 -1.37
CA ILE A 146 -1.10 11.97 -0.01
C ILE A 146 -2.37 12.81 -0.07
N ALA A 147 -3.39 12.38 0.67
CA ALA A 147 -4.65 13.11 0.84
C ALA A 147 -5.02 13.17 2.32
N VAL A 148 -5.44 14.33 2.79
CA VAL A 148 -5.91 14.54 4.16
C VAL A 148 -7.39 14.22 4.23
N GLU A 149 -7.78 13.37 5.17
CA GLU A 149 -9.16 13.02 5.44
C GLU A 149 -9.74 13.85 6.58
N ARG A 150 -8.93 14.12 7.62
CA ARG A 150 -9.39 14.79 8.82
C ARG A 150 -8.32 15.72 9.39
N GLY A 151 -8.74 16.89 9.82
CA GLY A 151 -7.91 17.86 10.55
C GLY A 151 -7.02 18.73 9.66
N ASP A 152 -5.99 19.30 10.26
CA ASP A 152 -5.05 20.17 9.57
C ASP A 152 -4.06 19.35 8.71
N GLY A 153 -3.92 19.76 7.46
CA GLY A 153 -2.96 19.16 6.53
C GLY A 153 -1.50 19.58 6.73
N GLN A 154 -1.23 20.60 7.57
CA GLN A 154 0.11 21.16 7.74
C GLN A 154 1.17 20.15 8.15
N PRO A 155 0.92 19.19 9.07
CA PRO A 155 1.90 18.16 9.39
C PRO A 155 2.34 17.37 8.16
N PHE A 156 1.39 17.04 7.26
CA PHE A 156 1.64 16.21 6.09
C PHE A 156 2.24 16.98 4.91
N LYS A 157 1.99 18.30 4.80
CA LYS A 157 2.62 19.15 3.78
C LYS A 157 4.14 19.18 3.87
N LYS A 158 4.68 18.91 5.05
CA LYS A 158 6.14 18.78 5.26
C LYS A 158 6.77 17.66 4.39
N PHE A 159 5.99 16.65 3.99
CA PHE A 159 6.48 15.60 3.09
C PHE A 159 6.93 16.11 1.71
N PHE A 160 6.39 17.25 1.22
CA PHE A 160 6.83 17.83 -0.04
C PHE A 160 8.31 18.21 -0.04
N GLN A 161 8.85 18.58 1.12
CA GLN A 161 10.29 18.89 1.26
C GLN A 161 11.16 17.63 1.12
N LEU A 162 10.57 16.44 1.20
CA LEU A 162 11.24 15.14 1.05
C LEU A 162 11.06 14.56 -0.35
N SER A 163 10.23 15.21 -1.19
CA SER A 163 9.99 14.76 -2.57
C SER A 163 11.24 14.90 -3.42
N ASP A 164 11.60 13.85 -4.13
CA ASP A 164 12.71 13.83 -5.08
C ASP A 164 12.40 12.88 -6.25
N SER A 165 13.38 12.68 -7.15
CA SER A 165 13.23 11.78 -8.30
C SER A 165 13.05 10.29 -7.93
N LYS A 166 13.49 9.89 -6.73
CA LYS A 166 13.36 8.51 -6.23
C LYS A 166 12.01 8.28 -5.53
N LEU A 167 11.40 9.34 -4.99
CA LEU A 167 10.10 9.34 -4.33
C LEU A 167 9.34 10.64 -4.65
N PRO A 168 8.75 10.78 -5.85
CA PRO A 168 7.86 11.89 -6.15
C PRO A 168 6.63 11.87 -5.25
N ILE A 169 6.31 13.00 -4.60
CA ILE A 169 5.18 13.13 -3.70
C ILE A 169 4.16 14.09 -4.29
N GLU A 170 2.91 13.64 -4.40
CA GLU A 170 1.79 14.41 -4.95
C GLU A 170 0.70 14.60 -3.87
N TRP A 171 0.07 15.78 -3.88
CA TRP A 171 -1.08 16.07 -3.04
C TRP A 171 -2.37 15.80 -3.80
N ILE A 172 -3.28 15.06 -3.16
CA ILE A 172 -4.59 14.73 -3.70
C ILE A 172 -5.65 15.31 -2.75
N GLU A 173 -6.72 15.88 -3.30
CA GLU A 173 -7.76 16.53 -2.49
C GLU A 173 -8.66 15.52 -1.76
N ASN A 174 -9.03 14.43 -2.42
CA ASN A 174 -10.00 13.47 -1.89
C ASN A 174 -9.34 12.11 -1.61
N ALA A 175 -9.22 11.78 -0.31
CA ALA A 175 -8.59 10.56 0.16
C ALA A 175 -9.37 9.30 -0.26
N GLU A 176 -10.69 9.32 -0.14
CA GLU A 176 -11.53 8.18 -0.46
C GLU A 176 -11.48 7.86 -1.96
N GLN A 177 -11.60 8.87 -2.82
CA GLN A 177 -11.54 8.69 -4.27
C GLN A 177 -10.15 8.22 -4.74
N MET A 178 -9.07 8.72 -4.11
CA MET A 178 -7.70 8.24 -4.36
C MET A 178 -7.56 6.76 -4.06
N LEU A 179 -8.05 6.30 -2.89
CA LEU A 179 -7.97 4.90 -2.47
C LEU A 179 -8.84 3.99 -3.33
N ILE A 180 -10.08 4.42 -3.64
CA ILE A 180 -11.00 3.69 -4.53
C ILE A 180 -10.33 3.49 -5.89
N ARG A 181 -9.83 4.54 -6.53
CA ARG A 181 -9.19 4.45 -7.86
C ARG A 181 -8.04 3.43 -7.87
N LYS A 182 -7.16 3.47 -6.85
CA LYS A 182 -6.08 2.48 -6.75
C LYS A 182 -6.62 1.06 -6.54
N ALA A 183 -7.66 0.90 -5.71
CA ALA A 183 -8.26 -0.41 -5.48
C ALA A 183 -8.94 -0.96 -6.75
N LEU A 184 -9.60 -0.13 -7.55
CA LEU A 184 -10.18 -0.51 -8.84
C LEU A 184 -9.09 -1.00 -9.82
N LEU A 185 -7.97 -0.27 -9.95
CA LEU A 185 -6.82 -0.72 -10.74
C LEU A 185 -6.28 -2.08 -10.26
N ASN A 186 -6.19 -2.27 -8.95
CA ASN A 186 -5.76 -3.53 -8.37
C ASN A 186 -6.79 -4.65 -8.62
N CYS A 187 -8.10 -4.36 -8.56
CA CYS A 187 -9.13 -5.33 -8.95
C CYS A 187 -8.98 -5.78 -10.40
N LEU A 188 -8.66 -4.86 -11.31
CA LEU A 188 -8.46 -5.16 -12.73
C LEU A 188 -7.19 -6.01 -12.97
N ILE A 189 -6.06 -5.54 -12.46
CA ILE A 189 -4.76 -6.14 -12.82
C ILE A 189 -4.39 -7.28 -11.85
N ASN A 190 -4.43 -7.04 -10.54
CA ASN A 190 -3.92 -8.00 -9.57
C ASN A 190 -4.80 -9.25 -9.48
N SER A 191 -6.12 -9.09 -9.58
CA SER A 191 -7.03 -10.24 -9.52
C SER A 191 -6.80 -11.18 -10.69
N LEU A 192 -6.76 -10.65 -11.91
CA LEU A 192 -6.60 -11.46 -13.12
C LEU A 192 -5.19 -12.08 -13.22
N THR A 193 -4.14 -11.28 -12.97
CA THR A 193 -2.76 -11.80 -12.99
C THR A 193 -2.55 -12.89 -11.95
N THR A 194 -3.18 -12.75 -10.77
CA THR A 194 -3.07 -13.76 -9.70
C THR A 194 -3.80 -15.05 -10.05
N ILE A 195 -5.02 -14.97 -10.57
CA ILE A 195 -5.80 -16.15 -10.96
C ILE A 195 -5.11 -16.89 -12.12
N LEU A 196 -4.73 -16.15 -13.16
CA LEU A 196 -4.11 -16.70 -14.36
C LEU A 196 -2.63 -17.09 -14.17
N ASN A 197 -2.00 -16.65 -13.07
CA ASN A 197 -0.58 -16.84 -12.77
C ASN A 197 0.33 -16.29 -13.89
N VAL A 198 0.09 -15.04 -14.31
CA VAL A 198 0.80 -14.38 -15.41
C VAL A 198 1.31 -12.99 -15.02
N LYS A 199 2.26 -12.46 -15.79
CA LYS A 199 2.73 -11.07 -15.69
C LYS A 199 1.70 -10.09 -16.25
N ASN A 200 1.80 -8.82 -15.88
CA ASN A 200 0.83 -7.78 -16.24
C ASN A 200 0.61 -7.68 -17.77
N GLY A 201 1.68 -7.76 -18.57
CA GLY A 201 1.59 -7.65 -20.04
C GLY A 201 0.77 -8.78 -20.69
N SER A 202 0.69 -9.95 -20.06
CA SER A 202 -0.08 -11.06 -20.59
C SER A 202 -1.59 -10.78 -20.60
N LEU A 203 -2.07 -9.84 -19.79
CA LEU A 203 -3.49 -9.46 -19.78
C LEU A 203 -3.93 -8.80 -21.08
N ILE A 204 -3.01 -8.17 -21.80
CA ILE A 204 -3.31 -7.43 -23.05
C ILE A 204 -2.80 -8.14 -24.31
N THR A 205 -1.93 -9.15 -24.16
CA THR A 205 -1.42 -9.92 -25.31
C THR A 205 -2.19 -11.23 -25.55
N ASN A 206 -2.96 -11.70 -24.56
CA ASN A 206 -3.85 -12.84 -24.68
C ASN A 206 -5.29 -12.34 -24.87
N GLU A 207 -5.93 -12.71 -25.97
CA GLU A 207 -7.26 -12.25 -26.36
C GLU A 207 -8.33 -12.53 -25.29
N GLN A 208 -8.35 -13.72 -24.70
CA GLN A 208 -9.35 -14.08 -23.69
C GLN A 208 -9.15 -13.31 -22.37
N SER A 209 -7.89 -13.04 -22.01
CA SER A 209 -7.56 -12.21 -20.84
C SER A 209 -7.98 -10.75 -21.06
N LEU A 210 -7.81 -10.22 -22.28
CA LEU A 210 -8.22 -8.87 -22.64
C LEU A 210 -9.76 -8.72 -22.59
N ILE A 211 -10.50 -9.67 -23.13
CA ILE A 211 -11.98 -9.71 -23.06
C ILE A 211 -12.45 -9.70 -21.59
N LEU A 212 -11.81 -10.51 -20.73
CA LEU A 212 -12.17 -10.57 -19.32
C LEU A 212 -11.81 -9.25 -18.58
N LEU A 213 -10.66 -8.65 -18.91
CA LEU A 213 -10.23 -7.36 -18.36
C LEU A 213 -11.23 -6.25 -18.74
N GLU A 214 -11.67 -6.19 -20.01
CA GLU A 214 -12.64 -5.20 -20.49
C GLU A 214 -14.02 -5.40 -19.82
N LYS A 215 -14.50 -6.65 -19.75
CA LYS A 215 -15.75 -6.96 -19.07
C LYS A 215 -15.74 -6.51 -17.60
N LEU A 216 -14.65 -6.80 -16.90
CA LEU A 216 -14.49 -6.38 -15.52
C LEU A 216 -14.40 -4.85 -15.39
N TYR A 217 -13.71 -4.17 -16.32
CA TYR A 217 -13.63 -2.72 -16.34
C TYR A 217 -15.03 -2.08 -16.50
N ILE A 218 -15.86 -2.57 -17.43
CA ILE A 218 -17.22 -2.08 -17.62
C ILE A 218 -18.04 -2.24 -16.34
N GLU A 219 -18.03 -3.42 -15.72
CA GLU A 219 -18.73 -3.69 -14.47
C GLU A 219 -18.28 -2.74 -13.33
N LEU A 220 -16.97 -2.45 -13.23
CA LEU A 220 -16.42 -1.51 -12.25
C LEU A 220 -16.89 -0.07 -12.52
N MET A 221 -16.88 0.39 -13.78
CA MET A 221 -17.25 1.76 -14.13
C MET A 221 -18.75 2.00 -14.00
N GLU A 222 -19.60 0.98 -14.14
CA GLU A 222 -21.03 1.06 -13.82
C GLU A 222 -21.28 1.32 -12.32
N ALA A 223 -20.50 0.69 -11.45
CA ALA A 223 -20.61 0.86 -10.00
C ALA A 223 -19.89 2.10 -9.45
N PHE A 224 -18.89 2.62 -10.19
CA PHE A 224 -18.05 3.76 -9.82
C PHE A 224 -17.96 4.79 -10.94
N PRO A 225 -19.09 5.37 -11.41
CA PRO A 225 -19.11 6.26 -12.57
C PRO A 225 -18.27 7.54 -12.37
N GLU A 226 -18.09 7.99 -11.13
CA GLU A 226 -17.23 9.12 -10.78
C GLU A 226 -15.74 8.87 -11.06
N GLN A 227 -15.36 7.63 -11.33
CA GLN A 227 -13.98 7.28 -11.66
C GLN A 227 -13.71 7.24 -13.18
N GLN A 228 -14.75 7.27 -14.04
CA GLN A 228 -14.61 7.11 -15.49
C GLN A 228 -13.65 8.13 -16.13
N ASP A 229 -13.69 9.39 -15.71
CA ASP A 229 -12.82 10.44 -16.26
C ASP A 229 -11.36 10.31 -15.81
N GLN A 230 -11.12 9.64 -14.68
CA GLN A 230 -9.80 9.52 -14.06
C GLN A 230 -9.17 8.14 -14.21
N LEU A 231 -9.93 7.17 -14.71
CA LEU A 231 -9.51 5.77 -14.94
C LEU A 231 -10.14 5.29 -16.25
N LYS A 232 -9.58 5.71 -17.37
CA LYS A 232 -10.02 5.24 -18.69
C LYS A 232 -9.45 3.84 -18.97
N PHE A 233 -10.13 3.06 -19.83
CA PHE A 233 -9.65 1.73 -20.19
C PHE A 233 -8.26 1.78 -20.83
N GLU A 234 -8.01 2.81 -21.67
CA GLU A 234 -6.71 3.07 -22.29
C GLU A 234 -5.58 3.26 -21.25
N ASP A 235 -5.88 3.87 -20.10
CA ASP A 235 -4.90 4.03 -19.02
C ASP A 235 -4.55 2.68 -18.38
N VAL A 236 -5.53 1.77 -18.26
CA VAL A 236 -5.32 0.39 -17.78
C VAL A 236 -4.43 -0.37 -18.76
N LEU A 237 -4.71 -0.28 -20.08
CA LEU A 237 -3.89 -0.92 -21.12
C LEU A 237 -2.46 -0.36 -21.13
N ALA A 238 -2.33 0.98 -21.04
CA ALA A 238 -1.02 1.66 -20.97
C ALA A 238 -0.22 1.22 -19.72
N LEU A 239 -0.88 1.05 -18.58
CA LEU A 239 -0.24 0.55 -17.36
C LEU A 239 0.22 -0.91 -17.52
N CYS A 240 -0.61 -1.79 -18.09
CA CYS A 240 -0.23 -3.17 -18.40
C CYS A 240 0.97 -3.24 -19.35
N THR A 241 1.01 -2.36 -20.35
CA THR A 241 2.14 -2.23 -21.29
C THR A 241 3.41 -1.76 -20.58
N LYS A 242 3.32 -0.65 -19.81
CA LYS A 242 4.45 -0.08 -19.07
C LYS A 242 5.04 -1.04 -18.07
N THR A 243 4.21 -1.90 -17.48
CA THR A 243 4.60 -2.86 -16.45
C THR A 243 4.57 -4.31 -16.96
N ALA A 244 4.72 -4.53 -18.27
CA ALA A 244 4.46 -5.82 -18.91
C ALA A 244 5.27 -6.98 -18.31
N THR A 245 6.51 -6.73 -17.89
CA THR A 245 7.39 -7.73 -17.28
C THR A 245 7.22 -7.87 -15.77
N ASN A 246 6.39 -7.03 -15.14
CA ASN A 246 6.20 -7.04 -13.69
C ASN A 246 5.22 -8.15 -13.28
N THR A 247 5.47 -8.70 -12.10
CA THR A 247 4.54 -9.54 -11.35
C THR A 247 3.76 -8.65 -10.40
N SER A 248 2.42 -8.74 -10.38
CA SER A 248 1.61 -7.95 -9.45
C SER A 248 1.92 -8.30 -7.99
N SER A 249 1.66 -7.35 -7.06
CA SER A 249 1.93 -7.57 -5.63
C SER A 249 1.14 -8.75 -5.06
N MET A 250 -0.11 -8.93 -5.48
CA MET A 250 -0.97 -10.03 -5.04
C MET A 250 -0.45 -11.37 -5.56
N LEU A 251 -0.04 -11.46 -6.82
CA LEU A 251 0.60 -12.66 -7.36
C LEU A 251 1.94 -12.96 -6.66
N THR A 252 2.73 -11.92 -6.37
CA THR A 252 3.98 -12.07 -5.62
C THR A 252 3.73 -12.64 -4.22
N ASP A 253 2.68 -12.19 -3.53
CA ASP A 253 2.32 -12.75 -2.22
C ASP A 253 1.90 -14.22 -2.35
N ARG A 254 1.08 -14.58 -3.36
CA ARG A 254 0.69 -15.96 -3.65
C ARG A 254 1.90 -16.87 -3.88
N LEU A 255 2.81 -16.46 -4.77
CA LEU A 255 3.99 -17.25 -5.14
C LEU A 255 4.95 -17.46 -3.95
N ASN A 256 4.96 -16.55 -2.99
CA ASN A 256 5.77 -16.65 -1.78
C ASN A 256 5.01 -17.23 -0.57
N GLY A 257 3.81 -17.79 -0.77
CA GLY A 257 3.01 -18.37 0.32
C GLY A 257 2.57 -17.36 1.38
N ARG A 258 2.50 -16.06 1.05
CA ARG A 258 2.07 -15.01 1.96
C ARG A 258 0.58 -14.72 1.80
N LEU A 259 -0.05 -14.27 2.89
CA LEU A 259 -1.43 -13.82 2.86
C LEU A 259 -1.61 -12.67 1.87
N MET A 260 -2.45 -12.89 0.86
CA MET A 260 -2.82 -11.89 -0.14
C MET A 260 -3.79 -10.85 0.45
N GLU A 261 -3.80 -9.64 -0.10
CA GLU A 261 -4.71 -8.56 0.33
C GLU A 261 -6.06 -8.60 -0.43
N VAL A 262 -6.59 -9.81 -0.69
CA VAL A 262 -7.82 -10.02 -1.46
C VAL A 262 -9.02 -9.34 -0.81
N ASP A 263 -9.20 -9.56 0.50
CA ASP A 263 -10.36 -9.02 1.22
C ASP A 263 -10.34 -7.49 1.33
N THR A 264 -9.17 -6.88 1.47
CA THR A 264 -9.06 -5.42 1.60
C THR A 264 -9.17 -4.68 0.27
N ILE A 265 -8.76 -5.32 -0.82
CA ILE A 265 -8.81 -4.75 -2.18
C ILE A 265 -10.15 -5.13 -2.83
N VAL A 266 -10.32 -6.41 -3.16
CA VAL A 266 -11.49 -6.88 -3.90
C VAL A 266 -12.73 -6.89 -3.03
N GLY A 267 -12.63 -7.45 -1.80
CA GLY A 267 -13.73 -7.47 -0.83
C GLY A 267 -14.19 -6.07 -0.46
N GLY A 268 -13.26 -5.11 -0.28
CA GLY A 268 -13.60 -3.73 0.02
C GLY A 268 -14.34 -3.02 -1.12
N ILE A 269 -13.96 -3.24 -2.37
CA ILE A 269 -14.68 -2.70 -3.54
C ILE A 269 -16.08 -3.34 -3.68
N LEU A 270 -16.20 -4.65 -3.47
CA LEU A 270 -17.50 -5.33 -3.48
C LEU A 270 -18.44 -4.78 -2.41
N GLU A 271 -17.93 -4.53 -1.20
CA GLU A 271 -18.72 -3.94 -0.10
C GLU A 271 -19.21 -2.54 -0.43
N ILE A 272 -18.37 -1.67 -1.00
CA ILE A 272 -18.77 -0.33 -1.43
C ILE A 272 -19.81 -0.41 -2.54
N ALA A 273 -19.61 -1.25 -3.56
CA ALA A 273 -20.55 -1.42 -4.67
C ALA A 273 -21.92 -1.93 -4.18
N GLN A 274 -21.94 -2.91 -3.27
CA GLN A 274 -23.15 -3.43 -2.69
C GLN A 274 -23.93 -2.35 -1.91
N ASN A 275 -23.22 -1.51 -1.14
CA ASN A 275 -23.84 -0.38 -0.42
C ASN A 275 -24.43 0.69 -1.38
N ARG A 276 -23.97 0.71 -2.63
CA ARG A 276 -24.50 1.56 -3.72
C ARG A 276 -25.63 0.88 -4.52
N GLY A 277 -25.97 -0.36 -4.19
CA GLY A 277 -27.00 -1.13 -4.90
C GLY A 277 -26.54 -1.82 -6.17
N HIS A 278 -25.22 -1.97 -6.39
CA HIS A 278 -24.65 -2.67 -7.54
C HIS A 278 -24.25 -4.10 -7.21
N GLU A 279 -24.75 -5.06 -7.98
CA GLU A 279 -24.29 -6.45 -7.96
C GLU A 279 -23.13 -6.61 -8.96
N MET A 280 -21.95 -6.97 -8.46
CA MET A 280 -20.75 -7.13 -9.27
C MET A 280 -20.46 -8.62 -9.47
N SER A 281 -21.16 -9.26 -10.40
CA SER A 281 -21.13 -10.72 -10.60
C SER A 281 -19.76 -11.24 -11.04
N THR A 282 -19.09 -10.50 -11.93
CA THR A 282 -17.73 -10.86 -12.41
C THR A 282 -16.72 -10.72 -11.30
N LEU A 283 -16.66 -9.56 -10.64
CA LEU A 283 -15.71 -9.31 -9.55
C LEU A 283 -15.95 -10.25 -8.36
N LYS A 284 -17.22 -10.53 -8.02
CA LYS A 284 -17.60 -11.48 -6.96
C LYS A 284 -17.10 -12.90 -7.26
N THR A 285 -17.23 -13.34 -8.52
CA THR A 285 -16.70 -14.65 -8.94
C THR A 285 -15.18 -14.70 -8.81
N LEU A 286 -14.46 -13.66 -9.25
CA LEU A 286 -13.02 -13.57 -9.09
C LEU A 286 -12.59 -13.54 -7.61
N TYR A 287 -13.35 -12.85 -6.74
CA TYR A 287 -13.12 -12.83 -5.30
C TYR A 287 -13.19 -14.25 -4.70
N ILE A 288 -14.23 -15.02 -5.03
CA ILE A 288 -14.41 -16.40 -4.55
C ILE A 288 -13.23 -17.28 -4.99
N ILE A 289 -12.82 -17.17 -6.28
CA ILE A 289 -11.67 -17.92 -6.80
C ILE A 289 -10.38 -17.54 -6.05
N LEU A 290 -10.12 -16.25 -5.85
CA LEU A 290 -8.94 -15.77 -5.12
C LEU A 290 -8.90 -16.26 -3.68
N MET A 291 -10.06 -16.27 -2.99
CA MET A 291 -10.16 -16.79 -1.62
C MET A 291 -9.90 -18.30 -1.57
N ALA A 292 -10.40 -19.06 -2.55
CA ALA A 292 -10.13 -20.50 -2.65
C ALA A 292 -8.63 -20.76 -2.94
N VAL A 293 -8.02 -20.00 -3.85
CA VAL A 293 -6.58 -20.07 -4.13
C VAL A 293 -5.74 -19.76 -2.89
N GLN A 294 -6.16 -18.79 -2.08
CA GLN A 294 -5.46 -18.43 -0.84
C GLN A 294 -5.53 -19.55 0.20
N GLN A 295 -6.68 -20.20 0.35
CA GLN A 295 -6.86 -21.33 1.27
C GLN A 295 -6.06 -22.56 0.84
N GLY A 296 -6.13 -22.94 -0.44
CA GLY A 296 -5.37 -24.07 -0.99
C GLY A 296 -3.85 -23.89 -1.00
N GLY A 297 -3.35 -22.67 -0.85
CA GLY A 297 -1.93 -22.38 -0.67
C GLY A 297 -1.40 -22.62 0.75
N VAL A 298 -2.29 -22.73 1.74
CA VAL A 298 -1.94 -23.00 3.15
C VAL A 298 -1.76 -24.51 3.40
N GLU A 299 -2.26 -25.37 2.51
CA GLU A 299 -2.17 -26.84 2.62
C GLU A 299 -0.91 -27.44 1.98
N ARG A 300 0.02 -26.64 1.48
CA ARG A 300 1.31 -27.06 0.91
C ARG A 300 2.46 -26.52 1.77
#